data_4ada857b5d6b70991afcf36a39d8d928
#
_entry.id   4ada857b5d6b70991afcf36a39d8d928
#
_cell.length_a   1.000
_cell.length_b   1.000
_cell.length_c   1.000
_cell.angle_alpha   90.00
_cell.angle_beta   90.00
_cell.angle_gamma   90.00
#
_symmetry.space_group_name_H-M   'P 1'
#
loop_
_entity.id
_entity.type
_entity.pdbx_description
1 polymer ?
#
loop_
_entity_poly.entity_id
_entity_poly.type
_entity_poly.pdbx_seq_one_letter_code
_entity_poly.pdbx_strand_id
1 'polypeptide(L)'
;MTDRDDLRRTVRVAAVQPPAFTGAEEYKNAAQACAFIDEAADAGAEYVVFPEGYPGPYSGPMENGALTRVCQAARARRVWVSAGRLERGPLPETYHITHVLIDDRGEVRARYRRVQPNHPVFNAYLMGGRHHVLPGDELMTVDAPFGRIGLLICSELFVPELSRILMLRGADLLVAPGGGVHGPTHTRVQETWRCVARTRAAENLVYVVVTQNLFAGSHKGRTCIASPEKMLAQRDDPGIAVADLDLARLDAIRSRFYDEQILSPPAREEDVLGCRPGQSHDRRPELYGELVQPQPDAFDYHYERRGLTTWRAEYDKIREGAHDR
;
A
#
# COMPACT_ATOMS: atom_id res chain seq x y z
N MET A 1 16.62 -18.09 11.78
CA MET A 1 15.44 -18.79 11.26
C MET A 1 14.45 -18.83 12.41
N THR A 2 13.54 -17.88 12.47
CA THR A 2 12.40 -17.95 13.39
C THR A 2 11.50 -19.09 12.91
N ASP A 3 11.15 -19.95 13.84
CA ASP A 3 10.32 -21.14 13.58
C ASP A 3 8.97 -20.67 13.02
N ARG A 4 8.70 -20.91 11.74
CA ARG A 4 7.45 -20.50 11.08
C ARG A 4 6.22 -21.24 11.64
N ASP A 5 6.44 -22.27 12.42
CA ASP A 5 5.36 -23.10 12.98
C ASP A 5 4.57 -22.41 14.12
N ASP A 6 5.13 -21.34 14.71
CA ASP A 6 4.47 -20.58 15.79
C ASP A 6 3.62 -19.42 15.29
N LEU A 7 3.58 -19.16 13.97
CA LEU A 7 2.79 -18.08 13.38
C LEU A 7 1.30 -18.45 13.32
N ARG A 8 0.43 -17.50 13.64
CA ARG A 8 -1.01 -17.65 13.39
C ARG A 8 -1.26 -17.94 11.91
N ARG A 9 -2.04 -18.99 11.65
CA ARG A 9 -2.33 -19.45 10.28
C ARG A 9 -3.42 -18.65 9.58
N THR A 10 -4.19 -17.85 10.32
CA THR A 10 -5.23 -16.96 9.77
C THR A 10 -5.14 -15.61 10.46
N VAL A 11 -5.27 -14.54 9.69
CA VAL A 11 -5.36 -13.17 10.20
C VAL A 11 -6.55 -12.45 9.58
N ARG A 12 -7.34 -11.77 10.38
CA ARG A 12 -8.40 -10.88 9.91
C ARG A 12 -7.86 -9.49 9.66
N VAL A 13 -7.99 -9.01 8.41
CA VAL A 13 -7.47 -7.72 7.96
C VAL A 13 -8.62 -6.80 7.59
N ALA A 14 -8.56 -5.55 8.04
CA ALA A 14 -9.45 -4.47 7.66
C ALA A 14 -8.72 -3.46 6.77
N ALA A 15 -9.17 -3.30 5.55
CA ALA A 15 -8.72 -2.28 4.60
C ALA A 15 -9.65 -1.07 4.69
N VAL A 16 -9.14 0.07 5.11
CA VAL A 16 -9.93 1.28 5.36
C VAL A 16 -10.04 2.15 4.11
N GLN A 17 -11.24 2.63 3.83
CA GLN A 17 -11.54 3.63 2.80
C GLN A 17 -12.18 4.85 3.46
N PRO A 18 -11.38 5.78 3.99
CA PRO A 18 -11.91 6.93 4.71
C PRO A 18 -12.33 8.05 3.76
N PRO A 19 -13.34 8.85 4.10
CA PRO A 19 -13.43 10.21 3.60
C PRO A 19 -12.24 10.99 4.18
N ALA A 20 -11.36 11.47 3.31
CA ALA A 20 -10.12 12.11 3.73
C ALA A 20 -10.22 13.63 3.61
N PHE A 21 -9.90 14.32 4.69
CA PHE A 21 -9.89 15.78 4.75
C PHE A 21 -8.50 16.31 4.44
N THR A 22 -8.43 17.46 3.78
CA THR A 22 -7.20 18.18 3.45
C THR A 22 -7.30 19.65 3.89
N GLY A 23 -6.17 20.36 3.89
CA GLY A 23 -6.13 21.77 4.26
C GLY A 23 -6.53 22.03 5.71
N ALA A 24 -7.41 22.98 5.91
CA ALA A 24 -7.84 23.42 7.26
C ALA A 24 -8.60 22.35 8.04
N GLU A 25 -9.20 21.37 7.36
CA GLU A 25 -9.98 20.32 8.00
C GLU A 25 -9.17 19.02 8.26
N GLU A 26 -7.93 18.95 7.82
CA GLU A 26 -7.10 17.77 7.91
C GLU A 26 -6.95 17.22 9.35
N TYR A 27 -7.05 18.09 10.36
CA TYR A 27 -7.00 17.68 11.77
C TYR A 27 -8.09 16.65 12.17
N LYS A 28 -9.19 16.57 11.41
CA LYS A 28 -10.28 15.62 11.62
C LYS A 28 -9.86 14.17 11.34
N ASN A 29 -8.91 13.97 10.43
CA ASN A 29 -8.45 12.63 10.01
C ASN A 29 -7.94 11.80 11.18
N ALA A 30 -7.23 12.40 12.13
CA ALA A 30 -6.65 11.68 13.25
C ALA A 30 -7.73 11.10 14.19
N ALA A 31 -8.80 11.84 14.46
CA ALA A 31 -9.93 11.34 15.24
C ALA A 31 -10.70 10.26 14.49
N GLN A 32 -10.90 10.46 13.20
CA GLN A 32 -11.57 9.49 12.32
C GLN A 32 -10.76 8.19 12.19
N ALA A 33 -9.43 8.27 12.11
CA ALA A 33 -8.57 7.08 12.11
C ALA A 33 -8.75 6.25 13.36
N CYS A 34 -8.81 6.88 14.54
CA CYS A 34 -9.10 6.16 15.80
C CYS A 34 -10.46 5.46 15.75
N ALA A 35 -11.50 6.13 15.23
CA ALA A 35 -12.83 5.53 15.09
C ALA A 35 -12.82 4.32 14.15
N PHE A 36 -12.09 4.38 13.02
CA PHE A 36 -11.93 3.22 12.14
C PHE A 36 -11.13 2.07 12.77
N ILE A 37 -10.14 2.37 13.63
CA ILE A 37 -9.43 1.34 14.40
C ILE A 37 -10.40 0.65 15.34
N ASP A 38 -11.27 1.41 16.02
CA ASP A 38 -12.29 0.87 16.90
C ASP A 38 -13.28 -0.02 16.12
N GLU A 39 -13.83 0.48 15.02
CA GLU A 39 -14.75 -0.27 14.13
C GLU A 39 -14.11 -1.57 13.63
N ALA A 40 -12.86 -1.51 13.17
CA ALA A 40 -12.14 -2.68 12.68
C ALA A 40 -11.89 -3.72 13.78
N ALA A 41 -11.48 -3.27 14.98
CA ALA A 41 -11.27 -4.13 16.13
C ALA A 41 -12.58 -4.79 16.61
N ASP A 42 -13.69 -4.05 16.58
CA ASP A 42 -15.03 -4.59 16.91
C ASP A 42 -15.50 -5.63 15.87
N ALA A 43 -15.05 -5.49 14.60
CA ALA A 43 -15.23 -6.50 13.55
C ALA A 43 -14.24 -7.68 13.67
N GLY A 44 -13.39 -7.70 14.69
CA GLY A 44 -12.41 -8.74 14.97
C GLY A 44 -11.13 -8.65 14.14
N ALA A 45 -10.86 -7.53 13.49
CA ALA A 45 -9.62 -7.35 12.73
C ALA A 45 -8.40 -7.31 13.67
N GLU A 46 -7.34 -7.96 13.27
CA GLU A 46 -6.04 -7.97 13.94
C GLU A 46 -5.05 -7.03 13.27
N TYR A 47 -5.33 -6.66 12.01
CA TYR A 47 -4.52 -5.73 11.24
C TYR A 47 -5.41 -4.74 10.49
N VAL A 48 -5.13 -3.46 10.65
CA VAL A 48 -5.86 -2.33 10.04
C VAL A 48 -4.94 -1.60 9.08
N VAL A 49 -5.36 -1.42 7.84
CA VAL A 49 -4.57 -0.77 6.80
C VAL A 49 -5.24 0.53 6.36
N PHE A 50 -4.56 1.65 6.58
CA PHE A 50 -4.98 2.97 6.13
C PHE A 50 -4.37 3.32 4.77
N PRO A 51 -4.96 4.30 4.02
CA PRO A 51 -4.43 4.75 2.74
C PRO A 51 -3.10 5.51 2.84
N GLU A 52 -2.50 5.75 1.66
CA GLU A 52 -1.32 6.60 1.50
C GLU A 52 -1.55 7.97 2.13
N GLY A 53 -0.60 8.40 2.95
CA GLY A 53 -0.64 9.69 3.62
C GLY A 53 -1.70 9.85 4.72
N TYR A 54 -2.64 8.92 4.90
CA TYR A 54 -3.69 9.01 5.92
C TYR A 54 -3.24 8.38 7.26
N PRO A 55 -3.48 9.03 8.41
CA PRO A 55 -4.29 10.22 8.63
C PRO A 55 -3.59 11.56 8.45
N GLY A 56 -2.42 11.59 7.89
CA GLY A 56 -1.68 12.82 7.63
C GLY A 56 -0.35 12.95 8.40
N PRO A 57 0.36 14.07 8.23
CA PRO A 57 -0.07 15.21 7.42
C PRO A 57 0.09 15.01 5.91
N TYR A 58 -0.86 15.54 5.12
CA TYR A 58 -0.72 15.70 3.66
C TYR A 58 -0.34 17.14 3.32
N SER A 59 -1.25 18.06 3.64
CA SER A 59 -1.20 19.47 3.31
C SER A 59 -1.13 20.36 4.55
N GLY A 60 -1.49 19.81 5.71
CA GLY A 60 -1.49 20.50 6.98
C GLY A 60 -0.08 20.63 7.62
N PRO A 61 0.00 21.13 8.86
CA PRO A 61 1.26 21.19 9.59
C PRO A 61 1.91 19.82 9.73
N MET A 62 3.24 19.76 9.54
CA MET A 62 4.00 18.48 9.60
C MET A 62 3.92 17.82 10.99
N GLU A 63 3.81 18.61 12.04
CA GLU A 63 3.64 18.16 13.41
C GLU A 63 2.17 18.33 13.84
N ASN A 64 1.36 17.32 13.59
CA ASN A 64 -0.07 17.35 13.91
C ASN A 64 -0.52 16.30 14.93
N GLY A 65 0.42 15.50 15.48
CA GLY A 65 0.14 14.48 16.49
C GLY A 65 -0.69 13.28 16.00
N ALA A 66 -1.03 13.19 14.72
CA ALA A 66 -1.87 12.11 14.18
C ALA A 66 -1.27 10.72 14.41
N LEU A 67 0.04 10.55 14.15
CA LEU A 67 0.71 9.27 14.36
C LEU A 67 0.66 8.83 15.82
N THR A 68 0.88 9.75 16.77
CA THR A 68 0.81 9.45 18.20
C THR A 68 -0.57 8.90 18.59
N ARG A 69 -1.64 9.52 18.07
CA ARG A 69 -3.01 9.08 18.34
C ARG A 69 -3.28 7.68 17.75
N VAL A 70 -2.80 7.41 16.55
CA VAL A 70 -2.92 6.09 15.93
C VAL A 70 -2.16 5.03 16.75
N CYS A 71 -0.93 5.31 17.21
CA CYS A 71 -0.16 4.42 18.08
C CYS A 71 -0.92 4.11 19.38
N GLN A 72 -1.53 5.12 20.00
CA GLN A 72 -2.34 4.95 21.21
C GLN A 72 -3.58 4.08 20.96
N ALA A 73 -4.28 4.29 19.84
CA ALA A 73 -5.46 3.51 19.46
C ALA A 73 -5.07 2.05 19.16
N ALA A 74 -3.98 1.82 18.41
CA ALA A 74 -3.44 0.50 18.11
C ALA A 74 -3.17 -0.28 19.42
N ARG A 75 -2.48 0.35 20.37
CA ARG A 75 -2.22 -0.22 21.70
C ARG A 75 -3.50 -0.51 22.48
N ALA A 76 -4.44 0.43 22.51
CA ALA A 76 -5.69 0.30 23.28
C ALA A 76 -6.54 -0.87 22.76
N ARG A 77 -6.59 -1.07 21.44
CA ARG A 77 -7.37 -2.13 20.79
C ARG A 77 -6.57 -3.40 20.55
N ARG A 78 -5.25 -3.41 20.79
CA ARG A 78 -4.33 -4.52 20.53
C ARG A 78 -4.39 -5.01 19.08
N VAL A 79 -4.34 -4.09 18.14
CA VAL A 79 -4.32 -4.37 16.71
C VAL A 79 -3.07 -3.81 16.06
N TRP A 80 -2.58 -4.47 15.03
CA TRP A 80 -1.56 -3.91 14.15
C TRP A 80 -2.18 -2.85 13.26
N VAL A 81 -1.43 -1.80 12.95
CA VAL A 81 -1.92 -0.69 12.11
C VAL A 81 -0.85 -0.28 11.11
N SER A 82 -1.24 -0.12 9.86
CA SER A 82 -0.46 0.59 8.84
C SER A 82 -1.06 1.97 8.58
N ALA A 83 -0.27 3.03 8.72
CA ALA A 83 -0.73 4.41 8.57
C ALA A 83 0.23 5.24 7.71
N GLY A 84 -0.32 6.09 6.87
CA GLY A 84 0.44 6.95 5.97
C GLY A 84 0.70 8.33 6.55
N ARG A 85 1.81 8.95 6.17
CA ARG A 85 2.15 10.33 6.47
C ARG A 85 3.16 10.89 5.50
N LEU A 86 3.33 12.20 5.48
CA LEU A 86 4.55 12.83 4.97
C LEU A 86 5.57 12.96 6.10
N GLU A 87 6.84 12.83 5.76
CA GLU A 87 7.99 13.14 6.61
C GLU A 87 8.84 14.21 5.95
N ARG A 88 9.49 15.06 6.76
CA ARG A 88 10.49 15.99 6.25
C ARG A 88 11.69 15.23 5.71
N GLY A 89 12.15 15.65 4.54
CA GLY A 89 13.42 15.18 3.99
C GLY A 89 14.62 15.88 4.63
N PRO A 90 15.84 15.53 4.21
CA PRO A 90 17.08 16.07 4.76
C PRO A 90 17.36 17.53 4.35
N LEU A 91 16.75 17.99 3.26
CA LEU A 91 16.91 19.35 2.76
C LEU A 91 15.64 20.17 3.02
N PRO A 92 15.74 21.52 3.10
CA PRO A 92 14.57 22.37 3.16
C PRO A 92 13.58 22.06 2.02
N GLU A 93 12.28 22.13 2.33
CA GLU A 93 11.20 21.90 1.37
C GLU A 93 11.19 20.50 0.72
N THR A 94 12.00 19.54 1.19
CA THR A 94 11.96 18.17 0.73
C THR A 94 11.12 17.28 1.67
N TYR A 95 10.52 16.24 1.10
CA TYR A 95 9.59 15.36 1.81
C TYR A 95 9.76 13.91 1.35
N HIS A 96 9.39 12.97 2.23
CA HIS A 96 9.16 11.57 1.87
C HIS A 96 7.68 11.24 2.10
N ILE A 97 7.10 10.49 1.18
CA ILE A 97 5.83 9.81 1.41
C ILE A 97 6.15 8.53 2.17
N THR A 98 5.66 8.44 3.39
CA THR A 98 6.02 7.36 4.32
C THR A 98 4.79 6.57 4.73
N HIS A 99 4.94 5.27 4.81
CA HIS A 99 3.97 4.37 5.43
C HIS A 99 4.59 3.71 6.65
N VAL A 100 3.89 3.83 7.79
CA VAL A 100 4.39 3.41 9.09
C VAL A 100 3.64 2.16 9.51
N LEU A 101 4.35 1.11 9.90
CA LEU A 101 3.78 -0.10 10.49
C LEU A 101 3.92 -0.04 12.01
N ILE A 102 2.81 -0.22 12.71
CA ILE A 102 2.66 -0.10 14.15
C ILE A 102 2.16 -1.45 14.68
N ASP A 103 2.76 -1.98 15.73
CA ASP A 103 2.32 -3.23 16.34
C ASP A 103 1.17 -3.05 17.35
N ASP A 104 0.69 -4.15 17.88
CA ASP A 104 -0.39 -4.23 18.87
C ASP A 104 -0.06 -3.62 20.25
N ARG A 105 1.21 -3.20 20.44
CA ARG A 105 1.66 -2.44 21.62
C ARG A 105 1.73 -0.94 21.34
N GLY A 106 1.44 -0.53 20.10
CA GLY A 106 1.53 0.83 19.63
C GLY A 106 2.95 1.28 19.31
N GLU A 107 3.88 0.34 19.13
CA GLU A 107 5.27 0.62 18.78
C GLU A 107 5.46 0.62 17.27
N VAL A 108 6.24 1.58 16.77
CA VAL A 108 6.57 1.67 15.35
C VAL A 108 7.62 0.61 15.00
N ARG A 109 7.22 -0.35 14.18
CA ARG A 109 8.06 -1.47 13.73
C ARG A 109 8.80 -1.18 12.43
N ALA A 110 8.22 -0.35 11.56
CA ALA A 110 8.84 0.03 10.30
C ALA A 110 8.37 1.41 9.83
N ARG A 111 9.23 2.06 9.03
CA ARG A 111 8.94 3.29 8.30
C ARG A 111 9.39 3.09 6.86
N TYR A 112 8.45 2.76 6.00
CA TYR A 112 8.71 2.60 4.57
C TYR A 112 8.54 3.92 3.86
N ARG A 113 9.60 4.41 3.25
CA ARG A 113 9.57 5.57 2.36
C ARG A 113 9.36 5.11 0.93
N ARG A 114 8.41 5.69 0.25
CA ARG A 114 8.07 5.34 -1.13
C ARG A 114 9.30 5.44 -2.04
N VAL A 115 9.71 4.33 -2.64
CA VAL A 115 10.93 4.26 -3.47
C VAL A 115 10.70 4.79 -4.89
N GLN A 116 9.45 4.73 -5.39
CA GLN A 116 9.05 5.26 -6.69
C GLN A 116 7.89 6.26 -6.55
N PRO A 117 8.16 7.50 -6.13
CA PRO A 117 7.15 8.55 -6.08
C PRO A 117 6.64 8.87 -7.49
N ASN A 118 5.42 9.37 -7.56
CA ASN A 118 4.85 9.88 -8.80
C ASN A 118 5.59 11.13 -9.28
N HIS A 119 5.26 11.53 -10.52
CA HIS A 119 5.70 12.81 -11.06
C HIS A 119 5.44 13.97 -10.10
N PRO A 120 6.39 14.91 -9.94
CA PRO A 120 6.29 16.00 -8.96
C PRO A 120 5.02 16.84 -9.05
N VAL A 121 4.52 17.15 -10.24
CA VAL A 121 3.25 17.90 -10.42
C VAL A 121 2.09 17.14 -9.79
N PHE A 122 2.03 15.81 -9.97
CA PHE A 122 0.98 15.01 -9.38
C PHE A 122 1.10 14.96 -7.84
N ASN A 123 2.32 14.85 -7.33
CA ASN A 123 2.55 14.93 -5.89
C ASN A 123 2.14 16.28 -5.31
N ALA A 124 2.50 17.38 -5.96
CA ALA A 124 2.11 18.72 -5.55
C ALA A 124 0.58 18.90 -5.52
N TYR A 125 -0.11 18.35 -6.51
CA TYR A 125 -1.58 18.36 -6.56
C TYR A 125 -2.20 17.65 -5.35
N LEU A 126 -1.69 16.50 -4.96
CA LEU A 126 -2.21 15.75 -3.81
C LEU A 126 -1.80 16.34 -2.46
N MET A 127 -0.64 16.98 -2.37
CA MET A 127 0.01 17.34 -1.12
C MET A 127 0.11 18.84 -0.87
N GLY A 128 -0.86 19.60 -1.38
CA GLY A 128 -0.95 21.04 -1.09
C GLY A 128 0.25 21.85 -1.56
N GLY A 129 0.80 21.53 -2.74
CA GLY A 129 1.93 22.22 -3.34
C GLY A 129 3.32 21.70 -2.89
N ARG A 130 3.38 20.67 -2.05
CA ARG A 130 4.64 19.99 -1.66
C ARG A 130 5.06 19.02 -2.76
N HIS A 131 6.00 19.44 -3.60
CA HIS A 131 6.39 18.68 -4.79
C HIS A 131 7.82 18.11 -4.73
N HIS A 132 8.65 18.55 -3.82
CA HIS A 132 9.98 17.99 -3.62
C HIS A 132 9.92 16.66 -2.85
N VAL A 133 9.25 15.67 -3.43
CA VAL A 133 9.16 14.34 -2.84
C VAL A 133 10.37 13.53 -3.27
N LEU A 134 11.19 13.18 -2.28
CA LEU A 134 12.36 12.34 -2.48
C LEU A 134 11.97 10.87 -2.45
N PRO A 135 12.58 10.02 -3.30
CA PRO A 135 12.44 8.59 -3.20
C PRO A 135 13.05 8.05 -1.89
N GLY A 136 12.54 6.92 -1.43
CA GLY A 136 13.22 6.08 -0.44
C GLY A 136 14.25 5.19 -1.11
N ASP A 137 15.12 4.58 -0.31
CA ASP A 137 16.27 3.81 -0.80
C ASP A 137 16.11 2.30 -0.58
N GLU A 138 15.05 1.87 0.12
CA GLU A 138 14.92 0.48 0.56
C GLU A 138 13.50 -0.07 0.41
N LEU A 139 13.41 -1.26 -0.19
CA LEU A 139 12.20 -2.09 -0.12
C LEU A 139 12.19 -2.85 1.19
N MET A 140 11.06 -2.87 1.89
CA MET A 140 10.96 -3.43 3.24
C MET A 140 10.00 -4.62 3.31
N THR A 141 10.43 -5.65 4.05
CA THR A 141 9.53 -6.67 4.60
C THR A 141 9.64 -6.67 6.11
N VAL A 142 8.53 -6.93 6.80
CA VAL A 142 8.45 -6.92 8.27
C VAL A 142 7.75 -8.18 8.75
N ASP A 143 8.35 -8.86 9.71
CA ASP A 143 7.72 -10.00 10.36
C ASP A 143 6.68 -9.53 11.37
N ALA A 144 5.45 -10.03 11.22
CA ALA A 144 4.36 -9.88 12.17
C ALA A 144 3.95 -11.25 12.71
N PRO A 145 3.23 -11.33 13.84
CA PRO A 145 2.82 -12.62 14.43
C PRO A 145 1.97 -13.49 13.49
N PHE A 146 1.42 -12.90 12.45
CA PHE A 146 0.55 -13.57 11.48
C PHE A 146 1.17 -13.74 10.08
N GLY A 147 2.45 -13.41 9.88
CA GLY A 147 3.12 -13.55 8.59
C GLY A 147 4.02 -12.36 8.25
N ARG A 148 4.70 -12.44 7.11
CA ARG A 148 5.61 -11.40 6.63
C ARG A 148 4.90 -10.41 5.72
N ILE A 149 4.95 -9.13 6.08
CA ILE A 149 4.32 -8.02 5.36
C ILE A 149 5.36 -7.37 4.44
N GLY A 150 5.07 -7.27 3.15
CA GLY A 150 5.81 -6.44 2.20
C GLY A 150 5.11 -5.10 2.01
N LEU A 151 5.87 -4.01 2.11
CA LEU A 151 5.34 -2.65 2.05
C LEU A 151 5.57 -2.04 0.67
N LEU A 152 4.50 -1.51 0.09
CA LEU A 152 4.46 -0.68 -1.11
C LEU A 152 3.60 0.55 -0.81
N ILE A 153 3.67 1.57 -1.67
CA ILE A 153 2.78 2.72 -1.59
C ILE A 153 2.21 3.03 -2.98
N CYS A 154 0.88 2.98 -3.09
CA CYS A 154 0.11 3.48 -4.22
C CYS A 154 0.54 2.85 -5.57
N SER A 155 0.92 3.65 -6.55
CA SER A 155 1.29 3.19 -7.88
C SER A 155 2.55 2.30 -7.94
N GLU A 156 3.28 2.13 -6.86
CA GLU A 156 4.32 1.10 -6.78
C GLU A 156 3.77 -0.31 -7.03
N LEU A 157 2.48 -0.53 -6.75
CA LEU A 157 1.80 -1.78 -7.10
C LEU A 157 1.80 -2.05 -8.62
N PHE A 158 1.91 -1.00 -9.46
CA PHE A 158 1.99 -1.14 -10.91
C PHE A 158 3.38 -1.55 -11.40
N VAL A 159 4.39 -1.50 -10.54
CA VAL A 159 5.76 -1.94 -10.83
C VAL A 159 5.90 -3.40 -10.43
N PRO A 160 5.85 -4.36 -11.39
CA PRO A 160 5.82 -5.78 -11.08
C PRO A 160 7.07 -6.26 -10.34
N GLU A 161 8.21 -5.65 -10.63
CA GLU A 161 9.51 -5.95 -10.04
C GLU A 161 9.50 -5.76 -8.52
N LEU A 162 8.89 -4.68 -8.02
CA LEU A 162 8.81 -4.40 -6.58
C LEU A 162 8.03 -5.49 -5.84
N SER A 163 6.86 -5.85 -6.38
CA SER A 163 6.04 -6.93 -5.82
C SER A 163 6.80 -8.27 -5.84
N ARG A 164 7.51 -8.54 -6.94
CA ARG A 164 8.31 -9.77 -7.09
C ARG A 164 9.48 -9.82 -6.11
N ILE A 165 10.19 -8.73 -5.90
CA ILE A 165 11.30 -8.65 -4.94
C ILE A 165 10.78 -8.90 -3.52
N LEU A 166 9.65 -8.29 -3.13
CA LEU A 166 9.07 -8.49 -1.81
C LEU A 166 8.64 -9.95 -1.59
N MET A 167 8.04 -10.59 -2.61
CA MET A 167 7.73 -12.02 -2.55
C MET A 167 9.00 -12.87 -2.40
N LEU A 168 10.06 -12.59 -3.14
CA LEU A 168 11.35 -13.29 -3.03
C LEU A 168 12.01 -13.09 -1.65
N ARG A 169 11.71 -11.99 -0.95
CA ARG A 169 12.07 -11.75 0.45
C ARG A 169 11.13 -12.44 1.43
N GLY A 170 10.21 -13.26 0.93
CA GLY A 170 9.30 -14.10 1.71
C GLY A 170 8.03 -13.41 2.19
N ALA A 171 7.61 -12.30 1.57
CA ALA A 171 6.34 -11.67 1.92
C ALA A 171 5.15 -12.62 1.68
N ASP A 172 4.24 -12.67 2.65
CA ASP A 172 2.96 -13.39 2.58
C ASP A 172 1.83 -12.45 2.17
N LEU A 173 1.98 -11.19 2.54
CA LEU A 173 1.01 -10.11 2.32
C LEU A 173 1.73 -8.88 1.77
N LEU A 174 1.26 -8.33 0.66
CA LEU A 174 1.64 -7.02 0.14
C LEU A 174 0.59 -5.99 0.55
N VAL A 175 1.03 -4.91 1.15
CA VAL A 175 0.21 -3.75 1.50
C VAL A 175 0.55 -2.60 0.56
N ALA A 176 -0.44 -2.14 -0.19
CA ALA A 176 -0.29 -1.09 -1.19
C ALA A 176 -1.33 0.03 -0.98
N PRO A 177 -1.16 0.85 0.06
CA PRO A 177 -2.07 1.96 0.35
C PRO A 177 -2.05 3.00 -0.77
N GLY A 178 -3.21 3.29 -1.34
CA GLY A 178 -3.38 4.24 -2.42
C GLY A 178 -3.81 5.62 -1.94
N GLY A 179 -3.36 6.67 -2.63
CA GLY A 179 -3.66 8.06 -2.29
C GLY A 179 -5.10 8.44 -2.64
N GLY A 180 -5.50 8.19 -3.85
CA GLY A 180 -6.75 8.73 -4.40
C GLY A 180 -6.55 10.03 -5.18
N VAL A 181 -7.64 10.56 -5.70
CA VAL A 181 -7.69 11.84 -6.41
C VAL A 181 -8.90 12.65 -5.95
N HIS A 182 -8.85 13.96 -6.11
CA HIS A 182 -10.01 14.82 -5.94
C HIS A 182 -10.96 14.68 -7.15
N GLY A 183 -12.25 14.86 -6.90
CA GLY A 183 -13.28 14.77 -7.94
C GLY A 183 -13.75 13.33 -8.20
N PRO A 184 -14.59 13.14 -9.24
CA PRO A 184 -15.24 11.86 -9.50
C PRO A 184 -14.24 10.76 -9.89
N THR A 185 -14.37 9.61 -9.27
CA THR A 185 -13.58 8.43 -9.62
C THR A 185 -14.22 7.71 -10.81
N HIS A 186 -13.46 7.52 -11.88
CA HIS A 186 -13.93 6.76 -13.04
C HIS A 186 -13.89 5.26 -12.79
N THR A 187 -14.95 4.55 -13.17
CA THR A 187 -15.06 3.09 -13.04
C THR A 187 -13.85 2.34 -13.64
N ARG A 188 -13.36 2.79 -14.80
CA ARG A 188 -12.15 2.23 -15.42
C ARG A 188 -10.92 2.24 -14.52
N VAL A 189 -10.75 3.29 -13.72
CA VAL A 189 -9.62 3.39 -12.78
C VAL A 189 -9.78 2.37 -11.64
N GLN A 190 -10.99 2.19 -11.12
CA GLN A 190 -11.26 1.16 -10.10
C GLN A 190 -10.93 -0.24 -10.62
N GLU A 191 -11.46 -0.58 -11.79
CA GLU A 191 -11.25 -1.89 -12.43
C GLU A 191 -9.77 -2.15 -12.68
N THR A 192 -9.04 -1.18 -13.21
CA THR A 192 -7.60 -1.30 -13.43
C THR A 192 -6.84 -1.61 -12.13
N TRP A 193 -7.13 -0.88 -11.04
CA TRP A 193 -6.48 -1.11 -9.75
C TRP A 193 -6.80 -2.49 -9.17
N ARG A 194 -8.06 -2.91 -9.25
CA ARG A 194 -8.50 -4.23 -8.77
C ARG A 194 -7.91 -5.35 -9.63
N CYS A 195 -7.83 -5.15 -10.95
CA CYS A 195 -7.17 -6.07 -11.86
C CYS A 195 -5.67 -6.22 -11.49
N VAL A 196 -4.95 -5.10 -11.30
CA VAL A 196 -3.54 -5.14 -10.91
C VAL A 196 -3.36 -5.82 -9.55
N ALA A 197 -4.20 -5.51 -8.55
CA ALA A 197 -4.12 -6.17 -7.24
C ALA A 197 -4.29 -7.70 -7.36
N ARG A 198 -5.27 -8.15 -8.16
CA ARG A 198 -5.48 -9.58 -8.44
C ARG A 198 -4.30 -10.21 -9.18
N THR A 199 -3.74 -9.51 -10.17
CA THR A 199 -2.58 -9.99 -10.91
C THR A 199 -1.38 -10.15 -9.98
N ARG A 200 -1.07 -9.13 -9.15
CA ARG A 200 0.04 -9.22 -8.19
C ARG A 200 -0.14 -10.34 -7.19
N ALA A 201 -1.37 -10.56 -6.72
CA ALA A 201 -1.67 -11.67 -5.81
C ALA A 201 -1.44 -13.03 -6.49
N ALA A 202 -1.94 -13.21 -7.70
CA ALA A 202 -1.87 -14.48 -8.42
C ALA A 202 -0.46 -14.82 -8.88
N GLU A 203 0.27 -13.88 -9.50
CA GLU A 203 1.60 -14.12 -10.06
C GLU A 203 2.71 -14.28 -9.01
N ASN A 204 2.48 -13.75 -7.79
CA ASN A 204 3.43 -13.80 -6.68
C ASN A 204 3.01 -14.78 -5.59
N LEU A 205 1.82 -15.37 -5.66
CA LEU A 205 1.24 -16.21 -4.61
C LEU A 205 1.34 -15.51 -3.23
N VAL A 206 0.73 -14.32 -3.14
CA VAL A 206 0.66 -13.48 -1.93
C VAL A 206 -0.74 -12.93 -1.78
N TYR A 207 -1.10 -12.51 -0.57
CA TYR A 207 -2.25 -11.63 -0.40
C TYR A 207 -1.88 -10.21 -0.79
N VAL A 208 -2.85 -9.43 -1.27
CA VAL A 208 -2.67 -8.01 -1.60
C VAL A 208 -3.78 -7.19 -0.99
N VAL A 209 -3.41 -6.16 -0.22
CA VAL A 209 -4.35 -5.19 0.36
C VAL A 209 -4.12 -3.83 -0.29
N VAL A 210 -5.15 -3.30 -0.91
CA VAL A 210 -5.19 -1.95 -1.48
C VAL A 210 -6.21 -1.13 -0.71
N THR A 211 -5.84 0.07 -0.32
CA THR A 211 -6.71 1.06 0.31
C THR A 211 -6.72 2.36 -0.48
N GLN A 212 -7.70 3.23 -0.25
CA GLN A 212 -7.76 4.51 -0.94
C GLN A 212 -8.42 5.59 -0.08
N ASN A 213 -7.93 6.82 -0.18
CA ASN A 213 -8.61 8.01 0.32
C ASN A 213 -9.78 8.40 -0.61
N LEU A 214 -10.90 8.77 -0.02
CA LEU A 214 -11.97 9.47 -0.71
C LEU A 214 -11.87 10.96 -0.38
N PHE A 215 -11.19 11.70 -1.24
CA PHE A 215 -11.13 13.15 -1.15
C PHE A 215 -12.44 13.80 -1.60
N ALA A 216 -12.60 15.11 -1.36
CA ALA A 216 -13.80 15.84 -1.74
C ALA A 216 -14.16 15.62 -3.22
N GLY A 217 -15.42 15.31 -3.49
CA GLY A 217 -15.93 14.99 -4.83
C GLY A 217 -15.67 13.55 -5.30
N SER A 218 -14.92 12.76 -4.57
CA SER A 218 -14.73 11.33 -4.87
C SER A 218 -15.92 10.52 -4.34
N HIS A 219 -16.57 9.74 -5.22
CA HIS A 219 -17.76 8.96 -4.87
C HIS A 219 -17.50 7.46 -4.82
N LYS A 220 -16.41 6.99 -5.41
CA LYS A 220 -16.10 5.57 -5.50
C LYS A 220 -14.62 5.32 -5.24
N GLY A 221 -14.36 4.47 -4.30
CA GLY A 221 -13.01 4.00 -3.98
C GLY A 221 -12.64 2.72 -4.72
N ARG A 222 -11.43 2.27 -4.48
CA ARG A 222 -10.86 1.06 -5.08
C ARG A 222 -10.27 0.11 -4.05
N THR A 223 -10.64 0.32 -2.78
CA THR A 223 -10.19 -0.54 -1.69
C THR A 223 -10.57 -1.99 -1.96
N CYS A 224 -9.60 -2.88 -1.82
CA CYS A 224 -9.81 -4.31 -1.99
C CYS A 224 -8.77 -5.15 -1.26
N ILE A 225 -9.14 -6.41 -1.01
CA ILE A 225 -8.29 -7.45 -0.48
C ILE A 225 -8.35 -8.63 -1.45
N ALA A 226 -7.21 -9.02 -2.01
CA ALA A 226 -7.11 -10.09 -2.99
C ALA A 226 -6.25 -11.25 -2.46
N SER A 227 -6.67 -12.47 -2.73
CA SER A 227 -5.86 -13.69 -2.60
C SER A 227 -5.29 -14.12 -3.95
N PRO A 228 -4.36 -15.08 -4.00
CA PRO A 228 -3.95 -15.69 -5.25
C PRO A 228 -5.11 -16.27 -6.07
N GLU A 229 -6.18 -16.69 -5.43
CA GLU A 229 -7.30 -17.39 -6.05
C GLU A 229 -8.46 -16.48 -6.44
N LYS A 230 -8.76 -15.43 -5.61
CA LYS A 230 -9.94 -14.59 -5.81
C LYS A 230 -9.85 -13.24 -5.13
N MET A 231 -10.78 -12.35 -5.47
CA MET A 231 -11.05 -11.15 -4.67
C MET A 231 -11.80 -11.57 -3.40
N LEU A 232 -11.25 -11.25 -2.22
CA LEU A 232 -11.84 -11.60 -0.93
C LEU A 232 -12.84 -10.55 -0.44
N ALA A 233 -12.46 -9.28 -0.57
CA ALA A 233 -13.31 -8.15 -0.19
C ALA A 233 -13.01 -6.95 -1.07
N GLN A 234 -14.00 -6.08 -1.24
CA GLN A 234 -13.84 -4.80 -1.93
C GLN A 234 -14.84 -3.78 -1.39
N ARG A 235 -14.49 -2.50 -1.52
CA ARG A 235 -15.35 -1.42 -1.07
C ARG A 235 -15.27 -0.23 -2.01
N ASP A 236 -16.41 0.36 -2.31
CA ASP A 236 -16.55 1.56 -3.13
C ASP A 236 -16.81 2.80 -2.27
N ASP A 237 -17.64 2.66 -1.25
CA ASP A 237 -18.07 3.74 -0.35
C ASP A 237 -17.13 3.88 0.87
N PRO A 238 -17.24 4.96 1.68
CA PRO A 238 -16.51 5.08 2.94
C PRO A 238 -16.77 3.90 3.89
N GLY A 239 -15.75 3.47 4.63
CA GLY A 239 -15.83 2.41 5.63
C GLY A 239 -14.68 1.41 5.54
N ILE A 240 -14.89 0.20 6.01
CA ILE A 240 -13.90 -0.87 6.04
C ILE A 240 -14.31 -2.03 5.11
N ALA A 241 -13.33 -2.63 4.44
CA ALA A 241 -13.45 -3.94 3.79
C ALA A 241 -12.69 -4.95 4.65
N VAL A 242 -13.34 -6.04 5.06
CA VAL A 242 -12.76 -7.02 5.99
C VAL A 242 -12.67 -8.38 5.31
N ALA A 243 -11.53 -9.07 5.50
CA ALA A 243 -11.34 -10.44 5.04
C ALA A 243 -10.42 -11.22 5.97
N ASP A 244 -10.62 -12.53 6.01
CA ASP A 244 -9.72 -13.48 6.65
C ASP A 244 -8.69 -13.97 5.62
N LEU A 245 -7.41 -13.84 5.96
CA LEU A 245 -6.28 -14.32 5.16
C LEU A 245 -5.80 -15.64 5.73
N ASP A 246 -6.03 -16.71 5.00
CA ASP A 246 -5.61 -18.08 5.39
C ASP A 246 -4.18 -18.34 4.90
N LEU A 247 -3.20 -18.16 5.78
CA LEU A 247 -1.79 -18.39 5.45
C LEU A 247 -1.46 -19.88 5.31
N ALA A 248 -2.19 -20.76 5.97
CA ALA A 248 -2.03 -22.19 5.75
C ALA A 248 -2.41 -22.60 4.32
N ARG A 249 -3.51 -22.00 3.78
CA ARG A 249 -3.89 -22.18 2.38
C ARG A 249 -2.82 -21.61 1.43
N LEU A 250 -2.24 -20.46 1.76
CA LEU A 250 -1.16 -19.85 0.98
C LEU A 250 0.07 -20.77 0.92
N ASP A 251 0.49 -21.30 2.07
CA ASP A 251 1.61 -22.24 2.17
C ASP A 251 1.32 -23.52 1.37
N ALA A 252 0.11 -24.05 1.45
CA ALA A 252 -0.31 -25.21 0.68
C ALA A 252 -0.26 -24.97 -0.84
N ILE A 253 -0.65 -23.78 -1.32
CA ILE A 253 -0.55 -23.42 -2.73
C ILE A 253 0.93 -23.33 -3.16
N ARG A 254 1.77 -22.71 -2.34
CA ARG A 254 3.20 -22.52 -2.64
C ARG A 254 4.00 -23.83 -2.61
N SER A 255 3.66 -24.73 -1.69
CA SER A 255 4.36 -26.02 -1.54
C SER A 255 4.02 -27.02 -2.65
N ARG A 256 2.85 -26.94 -3.24
CA ARG A 256 2.39 -27.85 -4.31
C ARG A 256 3.35 -27.94 -5.49
N PHE A 257 4.04 -26.88 -5.82
CA PHE A 257 4.97 -26.85 -6.96
C PHE A 257 6.15 -27.84 -6.77
N TYR A 258 6.50 -28.18 -5.52
CA TYR A 258 7.66 -29.01 -5.18
C TYR A 258 7.28 -30.35 -4.61
N ASP A 259 6.00 -30.66 -4.52
CA ASP A 259 5.54 -31.96 -4.05
C ASP A 259 5.67 -32.97 -5.18
N GLU A 260 6.54 -33.98 -5.02
CA GLU A 260 6.70 -35.09 -5.95
C GLU A 260 5.38 -35.85 -6.20
N GLN A 261 4.39 -35.68 -5.35
CA GLN A 261 3.06 -36.27 -5.51
C GLN A 261 2.18 -35.55 -6.54
N ILE A 262 2.60 -34.40 -7.07
CA ILE A 262 1.91 -33.67 -8.17
C ILE A 262 2.09 -34.37 -9.55
N LEU A 263 2.41 -35.62 -9.59
CA LEU A 263 2.37 -36.41 -10.82
C LEU A 263 0.93 -36.75 -11.27
N SER A 264 -0.06 -36.50 -10.42
CA SER A 264 -1.47 -36.62 -10.80
C SER A 264 -1.96 -35.28 -11.36
N PRO A 265 -2.72 -35.30 -12.49
CA PRO A 265 -3.30 -34.07 -13.01
C PRO A 265 -4.09 -33.33 -11.92
N PRO A 266 -3.96 -32.00 -11.80
CA PRO A 266 -4.71 -31.24 -10.83
C PRO A 266 -6.23 -31.40 -11.10
N ALA A 267 -6.98 -31.67 -10.04
CA ALA A 267 -8.42 -31.92 -10.15
C ALA A 267 -9.23 -30.64 -10.37
N ARG A 268 -8.64 -29.47 -10.09
CA ARG A 268 -9.27 -28.16 -10.19
C ARG A 268 -8.31 -27.13 -10.70
N GLU A 269 -8.82 -26.05 -11.31
CA GLU A 269 -8.00 -24.96 -11.84
C GLU A 269 -7.17 -24.25 -10.77
N GLU A 270 -7.72 -24.08 -9.57
CA GLU A 270 -6.98 -23.51 -8.44
C GLU A 270 -5.77 -24.34 -8.01
N ASP A 271 -5.76 -25.63 -8.31
CA ASP A 271 -4.64 -26.51 -7.98
C ASP A 271 -3.42 -26.27 -8.87
N VAL A 272 -3.57 -25.59 -10.00
CA VAL A 272 -2.46 -25.25 -10.90
C VAL A 272 -1.77 -23.93 -10.56
N LEU A 273 -2.26 -23.14 -9.60
CA LEU A 273 -1.68 -21.85 -9.28
C LEU A 273 -0.21 -21.95 -8.88
N GLY A 274 0.13 -22.91 -8.03
CA GLY A 274 1.50 -23.16 -7.59
C GLY A 274 2.41 -23.77 -8.67
N CYS A 275 1.83 -24.29 -9.76
CA CYS A 275 2.57 -24.93 -10.85
C CYS A 275 2.88 -23.97 -12.01
N ARG A 276 2.53 -22.70 -11.90
CA ARG A 276 2.81 -21.70 -12.94
C ARG A 276 4.28 -21.32 -12.93
N PRO A 277 4.90 -21.15 -14.13
CA PRO A 277 6.32 -20.84 -14.22
C PRO A 277 6.65 -19.42 -13.77
N GLY A 278 7.91 -19.19 -13.45
CA GLY A 278 8.47 -17.86 -13.21
C GLY A 278 8.23 -17.28 -11.83
N GLN A 279 7.79 -18.08 -10.86
CA GLN A 279 7.52 -17.57 -9.50
C GLN A 279 8.78 -17.47 -8.64
N SER A 280 9.33 -18.57 -8.18
CA SER A 280 10.50 -18.57 -7.28
C SER A 280 11.67 -19.37 -7.82
N HIS A 281 11.57 -20.70 -7.85
CA HIS A 281 12.69 -21.57 -8.17
C HIS A 281 12.94 -21.77 -9.66
N ASP A 282 11.93 -21.58 -10.49
CA ASP A 282 11.98 -21.73 -11.94
C ASP A 282 12.13 -20.39 -12.68
N ARG A 283 12.48 -19.32 -11.97
CA ARG A 283 12.81 -18.03 -12.58
C ARG A 283 14.10 -18.13 -13.38
N ARG A 284 14.17 -17.33 -14.43
CA ARG A 284 15.30 -17.21 -15.35
C ARG A 284 15.98 -15.83 -15.24
N PRO A 285 16.56 -15.46 -14.06
CA PRO A 285 17.12 -14.13 -13.83
C PRO A 285 18.24 -13.76 -14.80
N GLU A 286 18.91 -14.73 -15.41
CA GLU A 286 19.91 -14.52 -16.45
C GLU A 286 19.32 -13.87 -17.72
N LEU A 287 17.99 -13.85 -17.87
CA LEU A 287 17.29 -13.18 -18.99
C LEU A 287 16.81 -11.77 -18.63
N TYR A 288 17.03 -11.29 -17.40
CA TYR A 288 16.46 -10.04 -16.91
C TYR A 288 17.48 -8.89 -16.88
N GLY A 289 18.54 -8.99 -17.69
CA GLY A 289 19.62 -8.00 -17.69
C GLY A 289 19.17 -6.56 -17.94
N GLU A 290 18.15 -6.36 -18.77
CA GLU A 290 17.60 -5.04 -19.06
C GLU A 290 16.93 -4.38 -17.85
N LEU A 291 16.37 -5.18 -16.93
CA LEU A 291 15.69 -4.66 -15.74
C LEU A 291 16.66 -4.08 -14.71
N VAL A 292 17.95 -4.42 -14.77
CA VAL A 292 18.96 -3.96 -13.81
C VAL A 292 19.93 -2.95 -14.41
N GLN A 293 19.65 -2.46 -15.62
CA GLN A 293 20.47 -1.39 -16.21
C GLN A 293 20.27 -0.08 -15.44
N PRO A 294 21.35 0.60 -15.05
CA PRO A 294 21.25 1.88 -14.37
C PRO A 294 20.48 2.91 -15.19
N GLN A 295 19.63 3.67 -14.49
CA GLN A 295 18.92 4.82 -15.04
C GLN A 295 19.31 6.07 -14.23
N PRO A 296 20.46 6.67 -14.51
CA PRO A 296 21.01 7.76 -13.68
C PRO A 296 20.10 8.99 -13.61
N ASP A 297 19.25 9.19 -14.64
CA ASP A 297 18.29 10.30 -14.70
C ASP A 297 16.93 9.97 -14.06
N ALA A 298 16.78 8.76 -13.46
CA ALA A 298 15.54 8.42 -12.78
C ALA A 298 15.27 9.39 -11.63
N PHE A 299 14.06 9.96 -11.59
CA PHE A 299 13.64 11.01 -10.63
C PHE A 299 14.35 12.36 -10.73
N ASP A 300 15.32 12.51 -11.63
CA ASP A 300 15.89 13.81 -11.99
C ASP A 300 14.92 14.56 -12.93
N TYR A 301 13.61 14.53 -12.57
CA TYR A 301 12.63 15.10 -13.46
C TYR A 301 12.92 16.55 -13.69
N HIS A 302 13.60 17.28 -12.67
CA HIS A 302 13.09 18.50 -12.82
C HIS A 302 13.41 19.58 -11.91
N TYR A 303 13.82 19.22 -10.76
CA TYR A 303 14.14 20.20 -9.76
C TYR A 303 15.23 21.14 -10.26
N GLU A 304 16.10 20.64 -11.12
CA GLU A 304 17.17 21.41 -11.75
C GLU A 304 16.80 21.99 -13.11
N ARG A 305 16.00 21.27 -13.91
CA ARG A 305 15.70 21.66 -15.30
C ARG A 305 14.67 22.75 -15.45
N ARG A 306 13.72 22.88 -14.55
CA ARG A 306 12.58 23.82 -14.68
C ARG A 306 12.44 24.80 -13.53
N GLY A 307 13.11 24.59 -12.42
CA GLY A 307 13.01 25.45 -11.24
C GLY A 307 11.64 25.40 -10.53
N LEU A 308 11.65 25.84 -9.30
CA LEU A 308 10.49 25.77 -8.39
C LEU A 308 9.27 26.57 -8.88
N THR A 309 9.53 27.74 -9.52
CA THR A 309 8.50 28.64 -10.04
C THR A 309 7.65 28.01 -11.13
N THR A 310 8.25 27.22 -12.02
CA THR A 310 7.52 26.54 -13.10
C THR A 310 6.59 25.47 -12.54
N TRP A 311 7.06 24.72 -11.55
CA TRP A 311 6.24 23.71 -10.87
C TRP A 311 5.07 24.31 -10.12
N ARG A 312 5.28 25.43 -9.48
CA ARG A 312 4.20 26.16 -8.79
C ARG A 312 3.13 26.63 -9.74
N ALA A 313 3.50 27.20 -10.88
CA ALA A 313 2.58 27.62 -11.90
C ALA A 313 1.78 26.45 -12.50
N GLU A 314 2.40 25.28 -12.71
CA GLU A 314 1.71 24.09 -13.17
C GLU A 314 0.74 23.52 -12.11
N TYR A 315 1.14 23.54 -10.86
CA TYR A 315 0.26 23.14 -9.74
C TYR A 315 -0.96 24.04 -9.62
N ASP A 316 -0.76 25.36 -9.68
CA ASP A 316 -1.86 26.32 -9.57
C ASP A 316 -2.88 26.14 -10.72
N LYS A 317 -2.42 25.89 -11.95
CA LYS A 317 -3.28 25.56 -13.08
C LYS A 317 -4.11 24.29 -12.86
N ILE A 318 -3.49 23.23 -12.31
CA ILE A 318 -4.19 21.97 -12.02
C ILE A 318 -5.26 22.20 -10.95
N ARG A 319 -4.93 22.99 -9.93
CA ARG A 319 -5.84 23.30 -8.84
C ARG A 319 -7.04 24.12 -9.31
N GLU A 320 -6.83 25.13 -10.13
CA GLU A 320 -7.87 25.96 -10.72
C GLU A 320 -8.81 25.15 -11.62
N GLY A 321 -8.25 24.32 -12.50
CA GLY A 321 -9.05 23.43 -13.37
C GLY A 321 -9.78 22.29 -12.66
N ALA A 322 -9.46 22.01 -11.40
CA ALA A 322 -10.18 21.02 -10.57
C ALA A 322 -11.43 21.61 -9.90
N HIS A 323 -11.50 22.93 -9.75
CA HIS A 323 -12.67 23.62 -9.20
C HIS A 323 -13.77 23.89 -10.25
N ASP A 324 -13.41 23.82 -11.54
CA ASP A 324 -14.32 24.08 -12.67
C ASP A 324 -14.95 22.79 -13.25
N ARG A 325 -14.82 21.65 -12.57
CA ARG A 325 -15.38 20.36 -12.99
C ARG A 325 -16.28 19.79 -11.87
#